data_c86cbb9460b02e2809820f8b3357a0a7
#
_entry.id   c86cbb9460b02e2809820f8b3357a0a7
#
_cell.length_a   1.000
_cell.length_b   1.000
_cell.length_c   1.000
_cell.angle_alpha   90.00
_cell.angle_beta   90.00
_cell.angle_gamma   90.00
#
_symmetry.space_group_name_H-M   'P 1'
#
loop_
_entity.id
_entity.type
_entity.pdbx_description
1 polymer ?
#
loop_
_entity_poly.entity_id
_entity_poly.type
_entity_poly.pdbx_seq_one_letter_code
_entity_poly.pdbx_strand_id
1 'polypeptide(L)'
;MLKRFTVSIFVLAAFVSLAVAADENQNVCKGDPDKWQQIFNGKDLTGWKHVGPGGDTVEDGLIRTHGGMGLLYWTAGKIGNCMIHVVYKMRDENDNSGVFIRIPIEPREEWMPVHYGFEVQIDNHPEKSDEDEYHSTGMLYSLTKPLAKAWKPGPEWNTMEITLDGSRTIVMLNGVKVTDYKDGDPVPDRKFDFEPQHGPRPNFGYMGLQNHSDNDIVFFKEVAIKPLKK
;
A
#
# COMPACT_ATOMS: atom_id res chain seq x y z
N MET A 1 42.72 30.00 -4.71
CA MET A 1 42.20 28.60 -4.76
C MET A 1 40.77 28.57 -4.24
N LEU A 2 39.84 29.22 -4.93
CA LEU A 2 38.43 29.29 -4.45
C LEU A 2 37.48 29.42 -5.64
N LYS A 3 37.33 28.37 -6.47
CA LYS A 3 36.37 28.34 -7.61
C LYS A 3 35.89 26.93 -8.01
N ARG A 4 35.83 25.95 -7.13
CA ARG A 4 35.38 24.58 -7.52
C ARG A 4 34.20 24.00 -6.72
N PHE A 5 33.58 24.73 -5.79
CA PHE A 5 32.50 24.17 -4.96
C PHE A 5 31.06 24.56 -5.33
N THR A 6 30.86 25.49 -6.25
CA THR A 6 29.52 26.02 -6.54
C THR A 6 28.78 25.26 -7.66
N VAL A 7 29.47 24.46 -8.48
CA VAL A 7 28.85 23.79 -9.65
C VAL A 7 28.14 22.49 -9.22
N SER A 8 28.62 21.79 -8.19
CA SER A 8 28.06 20.48 -7.79
C SER A 8 26.66 20.57 -7.16
N ILE A 9 26.36 21.66 -6.44
CA ILE A 9 25.07 21.81 -5.74
C ILE A 9 23.94 22.11 -6.74
N PHE A 10 24.20 22.87 -7.79
CA PHE A 10 23.18 23.19 -8.81
C PHE A 10 22.84 21.99 -9.69
N VAL A 11 23.81 21.11 -10.00
CA VAL A 11 23.58 19.91 -10.80
C VAL A 11 22.75 18.88 -10.02
N LEU A 12 23.02 18.68 -8.73
CA LEU A 12 22.28 17.73 -7.90
C LEU A 12 20.81 18.17 -7.71
N ALA A 13 20.57 19.48 -7.44
CA ALA A 13 19.21 20.02 -7.30
C ALA A 13 18.40 19.91 -8.61
N ALA A 14 19.05 20.12 -9.77
CA ALA A 14 18.41 19.98 -11.07
C ALA A 14 18.05 18.52 -11.40
N PHE A 15 18.89 17.55 -11.05
CA PHE A 15 18.59 16.13 -11.25
C PHE A 15 17.45 15.64 -10.34
N VAL A 16 17.39 16.07 -9.09
CA VAL A 16 16.31 15.72 -8.16
C VAL A 16 14.98 16.32 -8.63
N SER A 17 14.96 17.57 -9.07
CA SER A 17 13.73 18.21 -9.57
C SER A 17 13.22 17.59 -10.88
N LEU A 18 14.10 17.15 -11.78
CA LEU A 18 13.74 16.44 -13.01
C LEU A 18 13.20 15.04 -12.73
N ALA A 19 13.76 14.31 -11.76
CA ALA A 19 13.29 12.99 -11.37
C ALA A 19 11.89 13.06 -10.72
N VAL A 20 11.66 14.02 -9.84
CA VAL A 20 10.33 14.23 -9.22
C VAL A 20 9.29 14.63 -10.26
N ALA A 21 9.63 15.50 -11.22
CA ALA A 21 8.73 15.88 -12.30
C ALA A 21 8.44 14.73 -13.27
N ALA A 22 9.42 13.86 -13.52
CA ALA A 22 9.23 12.66 -14.35
C ALA A 22 8.29 11.66 -13.70
N ASP A 23 8.39 11.45 -12.39
CA ASP A 23 7.49 10.58 -11.62
C ASP A 23 6.06 11.16 -11.53
N GLU A 24 5.91 12.48 -11.36
CA GLU A 24 4.60 13.13 -11.33
C GLU A 24 3.85 12.99 -12.68
N ASN A 25 4.56 13.02 -13.80
CA ASN A 25 3.99 12.80 -15.13
C ASN A 25 3.45 11.37 -15.32
N GLN A 26 3.98 10.38 -14.58
CA GLN A 26 3.52 8.99 -14.60
C GLN A 26 2.33 8.73 -13.65
N ASN A 27 1.94 9.70 -12.84
CA ASN A 27 0.80 9.56 -11.94
C ASN A 27 -0.50 9.38 -12.72
N VAL A 28 -1.15 8.22 -12.53
CA VAL A 28 -2.45 7.91 -13.15
C VAL A 28 -3.64 8.28 -12.28
N CYS A 29 -3.42 8.67 -11.02
CA CYS A 29 -4.45 9.20 -10.12
C CYS A 29 -4.77 10.64 -10.51
N LYS A 30 -5.68 10.81 -11.44
CA LYS A 30 -6.10 12.11 -12.02
C LYS A 30 -7.61 12.20 -12.02
N GLY A 31 -8.13 13.43 -12.15
CA GLY A 31 -9.56 13.67 -12.26
C GLY A 31 -10.08 14.62 -11.18
N ASP A 32 -11.35 14.48 -10.86
CA ASP A 32 -12.06 15.31 -9.88
C ASP A 32 -11.73 14.84 -8.45
N PRO A 33 -11.12 15.69 -7.60
CA PRO A 33 -10.75 15.30 -6.23
C PRO A 33 -11.96 15.06 -5.31
N ASP A 34 -13.16 15.42 -5.74
CA ASP A 34 -14.39 15.16 -5.00
C ASP A 34 -15.06 13.83 -5.39
N LYS A 35 -14.53 13.13 -6.43
CA LYS A 35 -15.12 11.89 -6.95
C LYS A 35 -14.18 10.73 -6.87
N TRP A 36 -14.66 9.61 -6.30
CA TRP A 36 -13.95 8.34 -6.35
C TRP A 36 -14.03 7.73 -7.76
N GLN A 37 -12.89 7.33 -8.26
CA GLN A 37 -12.77 6.52 -9.47
C GLN A 37 -12.61 5.06 -9.04
N GLN A 38 -13.60 4.22 -9.34
CA GLN A 38 -13.49 2.78 -9.11
C GLN A 38 -12.43 2.19 -10.04
N ILE A 39 -11.47 1.44 -9.48
CA ILE A 39 -10.43 0.73 -10.22
C ILE A 39 -10.65 -0.79 -10.22
N PHE A 40 -11.53 -1.29 -9.36
CA PHE A 40 -12.17 -2.60 -9.49
C PHE A 40 -13.59 -2.43 -10.02
N ASN A 41 -13.94 -3.14 -11.09
CA ASN A 41 -15.21 -2.95 -11.81
C ASN A 41 -16.37 -3.79 -11.26
N GLY A 42 -16.13 -4.63 -10.23
CA GLY A 42 -17.11 -5.53 -9.62
C GLY A 42 -17.52 -6.73 -10.49
N LYS A 43 -16.83 -7.00 -11.61
CA LYS A 43 -17.21 -8.06 -12.57
C LYS A 43 -16.08 -9.02 -12.87
N ASP A 44 -14.89 -8.49 -13.10
CA ASP A 44 -13.70 -9.26 -13.47
C ASP A 44 -12.42 -8.51 -13.06
N LEU A 45 -11.28 -9.13 -13.29
CA LEU A 45 -9.96 -8.58 -12.98
C LEU A 45 -9.36 -7.77 -14.15
N THR A 46 -10.15 -7.24 -15.06
CA THR A 46 -9.68 -6.36 -16.12
C THR A 46 -8.95 -5.15 -15.52
N GLY A 47 -7.70 -4.91 -15.95
CA GLY A 47 -6.83 -3.87 -15.41
C GLY A 47 -6.02 -4.30 -14.18
N TRP A 48 -6.12 -5.58 -13.79
CA TRP A 48 -5.34 -6.16 -12.71
C TRP A 48 -4.50 -7.34 -13.21
N LYS A 49 -3.38 -7.61 -12.55
CA LYS A 49 -2.51 -8.75 -12.85
C LYS A 49 -1.96 -9.34 -11.56
N HIS A 50 -1.98 -10.66 -11.50
CA HIS A 50 -1.39 -11.42 -10.38
C HIS A 50 0.08 -11.76 -10.65
N VAL A 51 0.91 -11.72 -9.59
CA VAL A 51 2.29 -12.25 -9.55
C VAL A 51 2.50 -13.05 -8.28
N GLY A 52 3.35 -14.07 -8.35
CA GLY A 52 3.62 -14.97 -7.23
C GLY A 52 2.65 -16.16 -7.15
N PRO A 53 2.79 -17.01 -6.13
CA PRO A 53 1.89 -18.12 -5.83
C PRO A 53 0.46 -17.67 -5.50
N GLY A 54 -0.49 -18.60 -5.62
CA GLY A 54 -1.89 -18.33 -5.34
C GLY A 54 -2.62 -17.68 -6.52
N GLY A 55 -3.68 -16.96 -6.22
CA GLY A 55 -4.50 -16.30 -7.23
C GLY A 55 -5.66 -15.52 -6.65
N ASP A 56 -6.40 -14.89 -7.53
CA ASP A 56 -7.57 -14.10 -7.21
C ASP A 56 -8.72 -14.47 -8.15
N THR A 57 -9.91 -14.56 -7.61
CA THR A 57 -11.14 -14.76 -8.38
C THR A 57 -12.11 -13.63 -8.13
N VAL A 58 -13.09 -13.46 -9.01
CA VAL A 58 -14.24 -12.60 -8.74
C VAL A 58 -15.46 -13.46 -8.51
N GLU A 59 -16.01 -13.40 -7.30
CA GLU A 59 -17.18 -14.16 -6.86
C GLU A 59 -18.21 -13.17 -6.27
N ASP A 60 -19.42 -13.18 -6.78
CA ASP A 60 -20.52 -12.31 -6.33
C ASP A 60 -20.15 -10.79 -6.30
N GLY A 61 -19.34 -10.37 -7.26
CA GLY A 61 -18.89 -8.97 -7.35
C GLY A 61 -17.75 -8.60 -6.40
N LEU A 62 -17.12 -9.58 -5.75
CA LEU A 62 -16.02 -9.40 -4.82
C LEU A 62 -14.74 -10.02 -5.39
N ILE A 63 -13.60 -9.34 -5.23
CA ILE A 63 -12.30 -10.02 -5.38
C ILE A 63 -12.13 -10.93 -4.17
N ARG A 64 -11.79 -12.19 -4.41
CA ARG A 64 -11.47 -13.18 -3.39
C ARG A 64 -10.04 -13.66 -3.58
N THR A 65 -9.22 -13.53 -2.54
CA THR A 65 -7.86 -14.08 -2.50
C THR A 65 -7.90 -15.58 -2.22
N HIS A 66 -6.93 -16.32 -2.72
CA HIS A 66 -6.76 -17.75 -2.40
C HIS A 66 -5.37 -18.27 -2.75
N GLY A 67 -4.86 -19.19 -1.95
CA GLY A 67 -3.74 -20.08 -2.23
C GLY A 67 -2.38 -19.39 -2.40
N GLY A 68 -1.55 -19.40 -1.39
CA GLY A 68 -0.15 -18.97 -1.45
C GLY A 68 0.07 -17.46 -1.42
N MET A 69 1.34 -17.08 -1.17
CA MET A 69 1.72 -15.67 -1.14
C MET A 69 1.87 -15.09 -2.54
N GLY A 70 1.16 -14.02 -2.80
CA GLY A 70 1.20 -13.32 -4.08
C GLY A 70 0.66 -11.90 -4.00
N LEU A 71 0.59 -11.25 -5.14
CA LEU A 71 0.11 -9.88 -5.27
C LEU A 71 -0.77 -9.73 -6.50
N LEU A 72 -1.99 -9.25 -6.31
CA LEU A 72 -2.85 -8.73 -7.37
C LEU A 72 -2.60 -7.23 -7.50
N TYR A 73 -1.85 -6.77 -8.50
CA TYR A 73 -1.56 -5.35 -8.67
C TYR A 73 -2.35 -4.69 -9.80
N TRP A 74 -2.64 -3.39 -9.63
CA TRP A 74 -3.31 -2.58 -10.65
C TRP A 74 -2.33 -2.12 -11.72
N THR A 75 -2.63 -2.46 -13.00
CA THR A 75 -1.70 -2.32 -14.12
C THR A 75 -1.69 -0.94 -14.80
N ALA A 76 -2.64 -0.06 -14.44
CA ALA A 76 -2.75 1.24 -15.14
C ALA A 76 -1.53 2.15 -14.93
N GLY A 77 -0.77 1.96 -13.83
CA GLY A 77 0.45 2.69 -13.58
C GLY A 77 0.65 3.09 -12.11
N LYS A 78 1.53 4.05 -11.92
CA LYS A 78 1.88 4.55 -10.57
C LYS A 78 0.89 5.58 -10.09
N ILE A 79 0.62 5.57 -8.77
CA ILE A 79 -0.21 6.56 -8.07
C ILE A 79 0.60 7.26 -6.98
N GLY A 80 0.26 8.52 -6.73
CA GLY A 80 0.79 9.34 -5.65
C GLY A 80 0.00 10.65 -5.58
N ASN A 81 0.10 11.39 -4.48
CA ASN A 81 -0.75 12.54 -4.19
C ASN A 81 -2.24 12.17 -4.38
N CYS A 82 -2.65 11.11 -3.72
CA CYS A 82 -3.85 10.33 -4.01
C CYS A 82 -4.45 9.80 -2.71
N MET A 83 -5.76 9.63 -2.67
CA MET A 83 -6.43 8.79 -1.69
C MET A 83 -6.82 7.47 -2.34
N ILE A 84 -6.61 6.37 -1.62
CA ILE A 84 -7.05 5.02 -1.98
C ILE A 84 -8.15 4.63 -1.00
N HIS A 85 -9.26 4.11 -1.49
CA HIS A 85 -10.38 3.61 -0.71
C HIS A 85 -10.53 2.12 -0.97
N VAL A 86 -10.53 1.32 0.10
CA VAL A 86 -10.67 -0.13 0.04
C VAL A 86 -11.76 -0.57 1.02
N VAL A 87 -12.75 -1.28 0.53
CA VAL A 87 -13.75 -1.97 1.36
C VAL A 87 -13.48 -3.46 1.31
N TYR A 88 -13.17 -4.05 2.45
CA TYR A 88 -12.78 -5.44 2.55
C TYR A 88 -13.41 -6.13 3.76
N LYS A 89 -13.45 -7.45 3.74
CA LYS A 89 -13.71 -8.30 4.90
C LYS A 89 -12.84 -9.55 4.86
N MET A 90 -12.45 -10.01 6.01
CA MET A 90 -11.82 -11.30 6.19
C MET A 90 -12.92 -12.37 6.26
N ARG A 91 -12.65 -13.59 5.80
CA ARG A 91 -13.55 -14.73 6.01
C ARG A 91 -13.58 -15.09 7.49
N ASP A 92 -12.40 -15.12 8.13
CA ASP A 92 -12.15 -15.44 9.51
C ASP A 92 -11.26 -14.38 10.17
N GLU A 93 -11.30 -14.25 11.50
CA GLU A 93 -10.48 -13.25 12.23
C GLU A 93 -8.97 -13.48 12.12
N ASN A 94 -8.55 -14.69 11.79
CA ASN A 94 -7.16 -15.07 11.63
C ASN A 94 -6.67 -14.98 10.17
N ASP A 95 -7.53 -14.63 9.22
CA ASP A 95 -7.11 -14.43 7.83
C ASP A 95 -6.19 -13.20 7.73
N ASN A 96 -5.18 -13.27 6.87
CA ASN A 96 -4.19 -12.23 6.64
C ASN A 96 -4.19 -11.76 5.19
N SER A 97 -3.95 -10.49 4.98
CA SER A 97 -3.78 -9.82 3.68
C SER A 97 -3.16 -8.43 3.89
N GLY A 98 -3.06 -7.65 2.82
CA GLY A 98 -2.57 -6.27 2.89
C GLY A 98 -2.87 -5.47 1.63
N VAL A 99 -2.75 -4.17 1.75
CA VAL A 99 -2.77 -3.24 0.62
C VAL A 99 -1.37 -2.71 0.41
N PHE A 100 -0.69 -3.16 -0.62
CA PHE A 100 0.62 -2.65 -0.99
C PHE A 100 0.52 -1.32 -1.72
N ILE A 101 1.39 -0.40 -1.37
CA ILE A 101 1.49 0.95 -1.92
C ILE A 101 2.95 1.32 -2.19
N ARG A 102 3.19 2.36 -2.98
CA ARG A 102 4.52 2.90 -3.27
C ARG A 102 5.52 1.86 -3.82
N ILE A 103 5.05 0.84 -4.51
CA ILE A 103 5.92 -0.15 -5.14
C ILE A 103 6.69 0.54 -6.28
N PRO A 104 8.04 0.56 -6.25
CA PRO A 104 8.83 1.47 -7.09
C PRO A 104 8.79 1.17 -8.59
N ILE A 105 8.68 -0.10 -8.95
CA ILE A 105 8.60 -0.58 -10.33
C ILE A 105 7.45 -1.57 -10.47
N GLU A 106 7.08 -1.90 -11.70
CA GLU A 106 6.04 -2.91 -11.97
C GLU A 106 6.39 -4.23 -11.29
N PRO A 107 5.47 -4.80 -10.46
CA PRO A 107 5.69 -6.05 -9.74
C PRO A 107 6.00 -7.21 -10.67
N ARG A 108 7.01 -8.01 -10.33
CA ARG A 108 7.46 -9.18 -11.09
C ARG A 108 7.44 -10.45 -10.27
N GLU A 109 7.44 -10.33 -8.96
CA GLU A 109 7.39 -11.40 -7.98
C GLU A 109 6.83 -10.87 -6.65
N GLU A 110 6.45 -11.75 -5.74
CA GLU A 110 5.69 -11.45 -4.53
C GLU A 110 6.48 -10.73 -3.44
N TRP A 111 7.80 -10.96 -3.35
CA TRP A 111 8.65 -10.37 -2.31
C TRP A 111 9.08 -8.94 -2.60
N MET A 112 9.04 -8.55 -3.87
CA MET A 112 9.42 -7.19 -4.27
C MET A 112 8.54 -6.11 -3.61
N PRO A 113 7.20 -6.21 -3.57
CA PRO A 113 6.37 -5.25 -2.86
C PRO A 113 6.61 -5.24 -1.35
N VAL A 114 6.89 -6.40 -0.74
CA VAL A 114 7.22 -6.50 0.69
C VAL A 114 8.48 -5.71 1.01
N HIS A 115 9.55 -5.93 0.25
CA HIS A 115 10.83 -5.33 0.52
C HIS A 115 10.91 -3.85 0.14
N TYR A 116 10.27 -3.43 -0.94
CA TYR A 116 10.49 -2.10 -1.55
C TYR A 116 9.25 -1.22 -1.61
N GLY A 117 8.06 -1.73 -1.34
CA GLY A 117 6.85 -0.98 -1.12
C GLY A 117 6.60 -0.70 0.36
N PHE A 118 5.39 -0.24 0.67
CA PHE A 118 4.79 -0.33 2.00
C PHE A 118 3.57 -1.22 1.92
N GLU A 119 3.40 -2.08 2.91
CA GLU A 119 2.18 -2.82 3.12
C GLU A 119 1.34 -2.14 4.20
N VAL A 120 0.12 -1.79 3.87
CA VAL A 120 -0.91 -1.44 4.87
C VAL A 120 -1.59 -2.73 5.26
N GLN A 121 -1.28 -3.23 6.44
CA GLN A 121 -1.61 -4.57 6.91
C GLN A 121 -3.11 -4.80 7.09
N ILE A 122 -3.55 -6.03 6.85
CA ILE A 122 -4.85 -6.59 7.21
C ILE A 122 -4.61 -7.87 8.00
N ASP A 123 -4.48 -7.74 9.31
CA ASP A 123 -4.31 -8.83 10.27
C ASP A 123 -4.84 -8.37 11.64
N ASN A 124 -5.93 -8.98 12.09
CA ASN A 124 -6.57 -8.62 13.36
C ASN A 124 -5.92 -9.32 14.55
N HIS A 125 -5.24 -10.42 14.32
CA HIS A 125 -4.60 -11.26 15.32
C HIS A 125 -3.17 -11.63 14.92
N PRO A 126 -2.27 -10.63 14.74
CA PRO A 126 -0.88 -10.92 14.44
C PRO A 126 -0.30 -11.85 15.50
N GLU A 127 0.65 -12.69 15.10
CA GLU A 127 1.24 -13.69 15.99
C GLU A 127 1.76 -13.05 17.28
N LYS A 128 1.52 -13.74 18.41
CA LYS A 128 1.77 -13.23 19.77
C LYS A 128 3.25 -13.04 20.05
N SER A 129 3.78 -11.88 19.74
CA SER A 129 5.10 -11.43 20.15
C SER A 129 5.00 -9.98 20.65
N ASP A 130 6.05 -9.45 21.25
CA ASP A 130 6.15 -8.05 21.65
C ASP A 130 6.11 -7.08 20.44
N GLU A 131 6.05 -7.61 19.23
CA GLU A 131 6.03 -6.91 17.94
C GLU A 131 4.65 -6.88 17.28
N ASP A 132 3.65 -7.53 17.87
CA ASP A 132 2.28 -7.66 17.35
C ASP A 132 1.66 -6.32 16.97
N GLU A 133 2.00 -5.26 17.70
CA GLU A 133 1.51 -3.92 17.39
C GLU A 133 1.95 -3.42 16.02
N TYR A 134 3.14 -3.81 15.53
CA TYR A 134 3.66 -3.40 14.22
C TYR A 134 3.08 -4.20 13.05
N HIS A 135 2.39 -5.30 13.35
CA HIS A 135 1.80 -6.20 12.36
C HIS A 135 0.26 -6.14 12.35
N SER A 136 -0.34 -5.24 13.14
CA SER A 136 -1.80 -5.12 13.23
C SER A 136 -2.41 -4.42 12.03
N THR A 137 -3.71 -4.68 11.81
CA THR A 137 -4.50 -4.06 10.73
C THR A 137 -4.39 -2.53 10.71
N GLY A 138 -4.08 -1.99 9.55
CA GLY A 138 -3.95 -0.56 9.29
C GLY A 138 -2.54 0.00 9.53
N MET A 139 -1.60 -0.82 10.00
CA MET A 139 -0.21 -0.39 10.18
C MET A 139 0.57 -0.48 8.87
N LEU A 140 1.62 0.32 8.74
CA LEU A 140 2.68 0.00 7.78
C LEU A 140 3.48 -1.15 8.39
N TYR A 141 3.36 -2.32 7.78
CA TYR A 141 3.90 -3.59 8.28
C TYR A 141 5.35 -3.46 8.73
N SER A 142 5.63 -3.88 9.97
CA SER A 142 6.93 -3.78 10.67
C SER A 142 7.49 -2.36 10.84
N LEU A 143 6.75 -1.29 10.51
CA LEU A 143 7.26 0.08 10.56
C LEU A 143 6.52 0.97 11.56
N THR A 144 5.20 0.82 11.71
CA THR A 144 4.40 1.72 12.55
C THR A 144 3.60 0.98 13.61
N LYS A 145 3.38 1.66 14.74
CA LYS A 145 2.44 1.20 15.78
C LYS A 145 1.07 1.86 15.60
N PRO A 146 -0.01 1.19 16.03
CA PRO A 146 -1.34 1.75 15.95
C PRO A 146 -1.51 2.99 16.82
N LEU A 147 -2.03 4.08 16.23
CA LEU A 147 -2.52 5.23 16.98
C LEU A 147 -3.85 4.91 17.70
N ALA A 148 -4.61 3.97 17.16
CA ALA A 148 -5.87 3.47 17.71
C ALA A 148 -6.19 2.10 17.13
N LYS A 149 -6.99 1.30 17.83
CA LYS A 149 -7.60 0.07 17.30
C LYS A 149 -8.97 0.40 16.71
N ALA A 150 -9.19 0.11 15.44
CA ALA A 150 -10.42 0.48 14.75
C ALA A 150 -10.94 -0.60 13.78
N TRP A 151 -10.28 -1.75 13.69
CA TRP A 151 -10.77 -2.87 12.87
C TRP A 151 -11.99 -3.53 13.50
N LYS A 152 -12.82 -4.08 12.63
CA LYS A 152 -13.94 -4.93 12.98
C LYS A 152 -13.57 -6.38 12.74
N PRO A 153 -14.10 -7.31 13.55
CA PRO A 153 -13.79 -8.72 13.40
C PRO A 153 -14.28 -9.27 12.04
N GLY A 154 -13.65 -10.34 11.57
CA GLY A 154 -14.20 -11.10 10.48
C GLY A 154 -15.52 -11.80 10.86
N PRO A 155 -16.55 -11.86 10.01
CA PRO A 155 -16.58 -11.40 8.63
C PRO A 155 -17.19 -10.01 8.40
N GLU A 156 -17.04 -9.08 9.31
CA GLU A 156 -17.58 -7.74 9.16
C GLU A 156 -16.81 -6.92 8.11
N TRP A 157 -17.53 -6.03 7.41
CA TRP A 157 -16.93 -5.12 6.44
C TRP A 157 -16.13 -4.02 7.13
N ASN A 158 -14.89 -3.85 6.72
CA ASN A 158 -14.01 -2.76 7.08
C ASN A 158 -13.83 -1.80 5.90
N THR A 159 -13.64 -0.52 6.20
CA THR A 159 -13.30 0.52 5.23
C THR A 159 -11.93 1.09 5.59
N MET A 160 -11.00 0.99 4.67
CA MET A 160 -9.64 1.52 4.78
C MET A 160 -9.47 2.65 3.77
N GLU A 161 -9.06 3.82 4.22
CA GLU A 161 -8.68 4.95 3.37
C GLU A 161 -7.22 5.29 3.59
N ILE A 162 -6.42 5.24 2.52
CA ILE A 162 -4.99 5.49 2.54
C ILE A 162 -4.71 6.78 1.80
N THR A 163 -4.14 7.77 2.47
CA THR A 163 -3.73 9.04 1.87
C THR A 163 -2.23 9.01 1.58
N LEU A 164 -1.86 9.24 0.33
CA LEU A 164 -0.50 9.40 -0.14
C LEU A 164 -0.26 10.89 -0.44
N ASP A 165 0.42 11.62 0.46
CA ASP A 165 0.70 13.06 0.32
C ASP A 165 2.22 13.30 0.34
N GLY A 166 2.81 13.44 -0.84
CA GLY A 166 4.26 13.44 -1.00
C GLY A 166 4.88 12.19 -0.34
N SER A 167 5.76 12.37 0.62
CA SER A 167 6.38 11.27 1.40
C SER A 167 5.56 10.82 2.62
N ARG A 168 4.40 11.44 2.88
CA ARG A 168 3.53 11.08 4.01
C ARG A 168 2.49 10.05 3.61
N THR A 169 2.23 9.10 4.50
CA THR A 169 1.18 8.08 4.38
C THR A 169 0.30 8.12 5.61
N ILE A 170 -0.99 8.34 5.43
CA ILE A 170 -1.99 8.34 6.51
C ILE A 170 -2.99 7.22 6.23
N VAL A 171 -3.31 6.43 7.26
CA VAL A 171 -4.34 5.39 7.16
C VAL A 171 -5.49 5.72 8.11
N MET A 172 -6.69 5.79 7.53
CA MET A 172 -7.95 5.83 8.26
C MET A 172 -8.59 4.45 8.15
N LEU A 173 -9.00 3.87 9.26
CA LEU A 173 -9.71 2.60 9.33
C LEU A 173 -11.06 2.82 9.99
N ASN A 174 -12.16 2.52 9.28
CA ASN A 174 -13.52 2.76 9.76
C ASN A 174 -13.75 4.19 10.30
N GLY A 175 -13.13 5.19 9.65
CA GLY A 175 -13.21 6.59 10.01
C GLY A 175 -12.27 7.04 11.14
N VAL A 176 -11.44 6.16 11.69
CA VAL A 176 -10.47 6.46 12.75
C VAL A 176 -9.05 6.47 12.18
N LYS A 177 -8.26 7.49 12.48
CA LYS A 177 -6.85 7.54 12.08
C LYS A 177 -6.04 6.54 12.91
N VAL A 178 -5.47 5.54 12.23
CA VAL A 178 -4.70 4.46 12.86
C VAL A 178 -3.21 4.55 12.56
N THR A 179 -2.82 5.17 11.45
CA THR A 179 -1.41 5.40 11.06
C THR A 179 -1.23 6.80 10.50
N ASP A 180 -0.10 7.42 10.82
CA ASP A 180 0.35 8.69 10.28
C ASP A 180 1.88 8.65 10.25
N TYR A 181 2.45 8.38 9.09
CA TYR A 181 3.87 8.14 8.89
C TYR A 181 4.43 9.04 7.79
N LYS A 182 5.61 9.56 7.99
CA LYS A 182 6.38 10.30 6.99
C LYS A 182 7.76 9.67 6.84
N ASP A 183 8.26 9.60 5.63
CA ASP A 183 9.62 9.10 5.39
C ASP A 183 10.64 9.87 6.24
N GLY A 184 11.45 9.11 6.99
CA GLY A 184 12.39 9.63 7.98
C GLY A 184 11.89 9.60 9.42
N ASP A 185 10.62 9.29 9.66
CA ASP A 185 10.15 9.01 11.03
C ASP A 185 10.87 7.76 11.58
N PRO A 186 11.11 7.70 12.91
CA PRO A 186 11.73 6.55 13.53
C PRO A 186 10.93 5.27 13.29
N VAL A 187 11.61 4.20 12.92
CA VAL A 187 11.07 2.85 12.74
C VAL A 187 11.89 1.85 13.55
N PRO A 188 11.35 0.70 13.97
CA PRO A 188 12.11 -0.33 14.67
C PRO A 188 13.21 -0.92 13.78
N ASP A 189 14.24 -1.49 14.40
CA ASP A 189 15.28 -2.21 13.68
C ASP A 189 14.68 -3.43 12.94
N ARG A 190 15.11 -3.63 11.70
CA ARG A 190 14.76 -4.82 10.92
C ARG A 190 15.37 -6.05 11.54
N LYS A 191 14.56 -7.07 11.84
CA LYS A 191 14.99 -8.29 12.52
C LYS A 191 15.00 -9.51 11.61
N PHE A 192 14.14 -9.56 10.61
CA PHE A 192 13.93 -10.71 9.75
C PHE A 192 14.07 -10.35 8.27
N ASP A 193 14.45 -11.34 7.47
CA ASP A 193 14.63 -11.14 6.02
C ASP A 193 13.32 -10.87 5.27
N PHE A 194 12.19 -11.32 5.82
CA PHE A 194 10.85 -11.08 5.28
C PHE A 194 10.29 -9.69 5.62
N GLU A 195 10.93 -8.90 6.47
CA GLU A 195 10.49 -7.54 6.77
C GLU A 195 10.92 -6.54 5.67
N PRO A 196 10.23 -5.40 5.55
CA PRO A 196 10.56 -4.38 4.56
C PRO A 196 11.97 -3.82 4.76
N GLN A 197 12.64 -3.50 3.66
CA GLN A 197 13.88 -2.75 3.71
C GLN A 197 13.61 -1.35 4.29
N HIS A 198 14.55 -0.82 5.09
CA HIS A 198 14.45 0.55 5.58
C HIS A 198 14.81 1.57 4.49
N GLY A 199 14.34 2.78 4.65
CA GLY A 199 14.62 3.88 3.76
C GLY A 199 13.38 4.45 3.07
N PRO A 200 13.54 5.57 2.36
CA PRO A 200 12.42 6.26 1.72
C PRO A 200 11.82 5.44 0.58
N ARG A 201 10.53 5.61 0.37
CA ARG A 201 9.78 5.07 -0.76
C ARG A 201 9.50 6.16 -1.80
N PRO A 202 9.34 5.80 -3.08
CA PRO A 202 8.97 6.79 -4.08
C PRO A 202 7.63 7.44 -3.75
N ASN A 203 7.48 8.73 -4.07
CA ASN A 203 6.20 9.43 -3.89
C ASN A 203 5.11 8.88 -4.82
N PHE A 204 5.50 8.24 -5.92
CA PHE A 204 4.62 7.60 -6.91
C PHE A 204 5.04 6.14 -7.09
N GLY A 205 4.12 5.22 -6.91
CA GLY A 205 4.38 3.79 -7.02
C GLY A 205 3.14 3.00 -7.42
N TYR A 206 3.34 1.73 -7.78
CA TYR A 206 2.23 0.80 -8.00
C TYR A 206 1.54 0.46 -6.68
N MET A 207 0.31 -0.01 -6.79
CA MET A 207 -0.47 -0.56 -5.68
C MET A 207 -0.97 -1.96 -6.01
N GLY A 208 -1.27 -2.74 -4.97
CA GLY A 208 -1.85 -4.07 -5.13
C GLY A 208 -2.47 -4.60 -3.84
N LEU A 209 -3.13 -5.75 -3.95
CA LEU A 209 -3.77 -6.47 -2.87
C LEU A 209 -2.99 -7.77 -2.65
N GLN A 210 -2.70 -8.11 -1.39
CA GLN A 210 -1.90 -9.29 -1.05
C GLN A 210 -2.76 -10.56 -1.04
N ASN A 211 -2.21 -11.64 -1.59
CA ASN A 211 -2.49 -13.00 -1.13
C ASN A 211 -1.43 -13.37 -0.11
N HIS A 212 -1.81 -13.79 1.09
CA HIS A 212 -0.82 -14.05 2.15
C HIS A 212 -0.42 -15.53 2.23
N SER A 213 -1.37 -16.44 2.39
CA SER A 213 -1.08 -17.86 2.49
C SER A 213 -2.18 -18.74 1.86
N ASP A 214 -1.96 -20.04 1.84
CA ASP A 214 -2.93 -21.02 1.29
C ASP A 214 -4.28 -20.99 2.01
N ASN A 215 -4.31 -20.60 3.27
CA ASN A 215 -5.50 -20.62 4.10
C ASN A 215 -6.15 -19.26 4.28
N ASP A 216 -5.49 -18.17 3.93
CA ASP A 216 -6.01 -16.83 4.13
C ASP A 216 -6.97 -16.45 3.00
N ILE A 217 -8.18 -16.05 3.38
CA ILE A 217 -9.21 -15.62 2.42
C ILE A 217 -9.74 -14.25 2.83
N VAL A 218 -9.46 -13.26 2.01
CA VAL A 218 -9.96 -11.90 2.16
C VAL A 218 -10.77 -11.51 0.93
N PHE A 219 -11.89 -10.84 1.16
CA PHE A 219 -12.76 -10.35 0.11
C PHE A 219 -12.65 -8.83 -0.01
N PHE A 220 -12.45 -8.33 -1.22
CA PHE A 220 -12.45 -6.91 -1.51
C PHE A 220 -13.68 -6.56 -2.36
N LYS A 221 -14.49 -5.63 -1.85
CA LYS A 221 -15.72 -5.18 -2.50
C LYS A 221 -15.51 -3.94 -3.35
N GLU A 222 -14.75 -2.99 -2.83
CA GLU A 222 -14.49 -1.71 -3.47
C GLU A 222 -13.00 -1.42 -3.42
N VAL A 223 -12.44 -1.03 -4.54
CA VAL A 223 -11.10 -0.45 -4.64
C VAL A 223 -11.21 0.77 -5.54
N ALA A 224 -11.01 1.95 -4.97
CA ALA A 224 -11.16 3.21 -5.67
C ALA A 224 -10.03 4.19 -5.32
N ILE A 225 -9.80 5.15 -6.19
CA ILE A 225 -8.82 6.20 -5.99
C ILE A 225 -9.44 7.58 -6.27
N LYS A 226 -8.85 8.62 -5.69
CA LYS A 226 -9.09 10.01 -6.09
C LYS A 226 -7.86 10.87 -5.81
N PRO A 227 -7.57 11.90 -6.64
CA PRO A 227 -6.47 12.82 -6.38
C PRO A 227 -6.72 13.63 -5.10
N LEU A 228 -5.64 14.06 -4.46
CA LEU A 228 -5.74 15.02 -3.35
C LEU A 228 -6.20 16.38 -3.87
N LYS A 229 -6.97 17.09 -3.05
CA LYS A 229 -7.22 18.54 -3.27
C LYS A 229 -5.90 19.28 -3.07
N LYS A 230 -5.51 20.06 -4.08
CA LYS A 230 -4.39 20.99 -3.99
C LYS A 230 -4.80 22.23 -3.24
#